data_bf454b0574357f9afebef6945f7a92e6
#
_entry.id   bf454b0574357f9afebef6945f7a92e6
#
_cell.length_a   1.000
_cell.length_b   1.000
_cell.length_c   1.000
_cell.angle_alpha   90.00
_cell.angle_beta   90.00
_cell.angle_gamma   90.00
#
_symmetry.space_group_name_H-M   'P 1'
#
loop_
_entity.id
_entity.type
_entity.pdbx_description
1 polymer ?
#
loop_
_entity_poly.entity_id
_entity_poly.type
_entity_poly.pdbx_seq_one_letter_code
_entity_poly.pdbx_strand_id
1 'polypeptide(L)'
;MKKKRRYLTATMPDGYEKTIGPTTEAFTHYWRIVAELESGQTEVFWGHCRSLAEAKRKRVPAEEAARMRKWKSFAFEIAELVETPA
;
A
#
# COMPACT_ATOMS: atom_id res chain seq x y z
N MET A 1 -7.01 25.54 -15.02
CA MET A 1 -6.60 25.70 -13.62
C MET A 1 -5.57 24.65 -13.26
N LYS A 2 -4.43 25.06 -12.73
CA LYS A 2 -3.39 24.12 -12.32
C LYS A 2 -3.77 23.49 -10.99
N LYS A 3 -3.66 22.15 -10.92
CA LYS A 3 -3.85 21.44 -9.66
C LYS A 3 -2.61 21.66 -8.78
N LYS A 4 -2.85 21.94 -7.52
CA LYS A 4 -1.78 22.11 -6.56
C LYS A 4 -1.19 20.76 -6.19
N ARG A 5 0.14 20.65 -6.20
CA ARG A 5 0.83 19.46 -5.70
C ARG A 5 0.70 19.40 -4.18
N ARG A 6 0.50 18.21 -3.66
CA ARG A 6 0.38 18.00 -2.23
C ARG A 6 0.96 16.66 -1.83
N TYR A 7 1.24 16.51 -0.56
CA TYR A 7 1.66 15.24 0.02
C TYR A 7 0.46 14.53 0.60
N LEU A 8 0.45 13.21 0.52
CA LEU A 8 -0.60 12.37 1.07
C LEU A 8 0.02 11.39 2.05
N THR A 9 -0.63 11.17 3.19
CA THR A 9 -0.13 10.26 4.22
C THR A 9 -1.15 9.17 4.51
N ALA A 10 -0.66 7.94 4.59
CA ALA A 10 -1.43 6.79 5.05
C ALA A 10 -0.85 6.31 6.37
N THR A 11 -1.72 6.03 7.34
CA THR A 11 -1.31 5.46 8.62
C THR A 11 -1.74 4.00 8.65
N MET A 12 -0.78 3.10 8.74
CA MET A 12 -1.05 1.67 8.76
C MET A 12 -1.53 1.22 10.15
N PRO A 13 -2.17 0.03 10.24
CA PRO A 13 -2.67 -0.46 11.53
C PRO A 13 -1.62 -0.58 12.63
N ASP A 14 -0.35 -0.78 12.26
CA ASP A 14 0.75 -0.89 13.22
C ASP A 14 1.33 0.48 13.61
N GLY A 15 0.75 1.58 13.10
CA GLY A 15 1.21 2.93 13.39
C GLY A 15 2.23 3.48 12.40
N TYR A 16 2.71 2.65 11.48
CA TYR A 16 3.63 3.12 10.44
C TYR A 16 2.93 4.14 9.54
N GLU A 17 3.59 5.26 9.30
CA GLU A 17 3.08 6.29 8.41
C GLU A 17 3.89 6.35 7.12
N LYS A 18 3.19 6.36 6.00
CA LYS A 18 3.81 6.50 4.68
C LYS A 18 3.32 7.76 4.01
N THR A 19 4.25 8.67 3.71
CA THR A 19 3.93 9.91 2.98
C THR A 19 4.41 9.78 1.55
N ILE A 20 3.54 10.10 0.61
CA ILE A 20 3.85 10.08 -0.81
C ILE A 20 3.66 11.46 -1.42
N GLY A 21 4.34 11.71 -2.53
CA GLY A 21 4.24 12.97 -3.26
C GLY A 21 5.54 13.75 -3.27
N PRO A 22 5.49 15.04 -3.69
CA PRO A 22 4.26 15.78 -4.00
C PRO A 22 3.59 15.29 -5.28
N THR A 23 2.27 15.28 -5.29
CA THR A 23 1.50 14.79 -6.43
C THR A 23 0.22 15.59 -6.63
N THR A 24 -0.23 15.65 -7.89
CA THR A 24 -1.56 16.20 -8.23
C THR A 24 -2.56 15.08 -8.45
N GLU A 25 -2.13 13.82 -8.39
CA GLU A 25 -2.98 12.66 -8.62
C GLU A 25 -3.96 12.44 -7.49
N ALA A 26 -5.14 11.91 -7.83
CA ALA A 26 -6.21 11.70 -6.87
C ALA A 26 -6.13 10.32 -6.22
N PHE A 27 -4.97 10.00 -5.67
CA PHE A 27 -4.80 8.75 -4.93
C PHE A 27 -5.59 8.81 -3.63
N THR A 28 -6.33 7.74 -3.32
CA THR A 28 -7.17 7.69 -2.13
C THR A 28 -6.73 6.62 -1.14
N HIS A 29 -6.01 5.60 -1.61
CA HIS A 29 -5.64 4.46 -0.76
C HIS A 29 -4.22 4.00 -1.02
N TYR A 30 -3.60 3.49 0.03
CA TYR A 30 -2.28 2.90 0.05
C TYR A 30 -2.43 1.44 0.49
N TRP A 31 -1.73 0.53 -0.16
CA TRP A 31 -1.75 -0.87 0.22
C TRP A 31 -0.32 -1.36 0.49
N ARG A 32 -0.22 -2.33 1.38
CA ARG A 32 1.07 -2.91 1.76
C ARG A 32 0.92 -4.41 1.90
N ILE A 33 1.90 -5.14 1.38
CA ILE A 33 2.02 -6.58 1.57
C ILE A 33 3.33 -6.82 2.31
N VAL A 34 3.25 -7.51 3.45
CA VAL A 34 4.43 -7.92 4.19
C VAL A 34 4.48 -9.43 4.09
N ALA A 35 5.46 -9.96 3.35
CA ALA A 35 5.60 -11.39 3.11
C ALA A 35 6.73 -11.95 3.96
N GLU A 36 6.45 -13.07 4.65
CA GLU A 36 7.45 -13.82 5.37
C GLU A 36 7.88 -14.99 4.48
N LEU A 37 9.18 -15.07 4.23
CA LEU A 37 9.75 -16.11 3.35
C LEU A 37 10.10 -17.36 4.16
N GLU A 38 10.27 -18.47 3.45
CA GLU A 38 10.69 -19.75 4.08
C GLU A 38 12.04 -19.58 4.81
N SER A 39 12.88 -18.68 4.33
CA SER A 39 14.19 -18.40 4.95
C SER A 39 14.07 -17.62 6.25
N GLY A 40 12.88 -17.12 6.60
CA GLY A 40 12.68 -16.24 7.74
C GLY A 40 12.85 -14.76 7.42
N GLN A 41 13.29 -14.45 6.20
CA GLN A 41 13.40 -13.05 5.77
C GLN A 41 12.02 -12.47 5.46
N THR A 42 11.93 -11.15 5.50
CA THR A 42 10.68 -10.43 5.21
C THR A 42 10.87 -9.57 3.97
N GLU A 43 9.90 -9.62 3.07
CA GLU A 43 9.85 -8.71 1.91
C GLU A 43 8.61 -7.85 2.02
N VAL A 44 8.73 -6.59 1.61
CA VAL A 44 7.62 -5.63 1.67
C VAL A 44 7.35 -5.11 0.27
N PHE A 45 6.07 -5.19 -0.13
CA PHE A 45 5.58 -4.63 -1.40
C PHE A 45 4.51 -3.62 -1.05
N TRP A 46 4.45 -2.52 -1.80
CA TRP A 46 3.48 -1.48 -1.52
C TRP A 46 3.12 -0.71 -2.79
N GLY A 47 2.02 0.01 -2.72
CA GLY A 47 1.60 0.86 -3.81
C GLY A 47 0.43 1.73 -3.37
N HIS A 48 -0.04 2.55 -4.30
CA HIS A 48 -1.16 3.43 -4.05
C HIS A 48 -2.09 3.41 -5.25
N CYS A 49 -3.36 3.69 -4.99
CA CYS A 49 -4.40 3.61 -6.01
C CYS A 49 -5.49 4.65 -5.77
N ARG A 50 -6.42 4.73 -6.71
CA ARG A 50 -7.42 5.80 -6.75
C ARG A 50 -8.79 5.41 -6.20
N SER A 51 -8.93 4.19 -5.69
CA SER A 51 -10.17 3.75 -5.06
C SER A 51 -9.92 2.59 -4.12
N LEU A 52 -10.84 2.42 -3.16
CA LEU A 52 -10.78 1.28 -2.25
C LEU A 52 -10.97 -0.03 -3.00
N ALA A 53 -11.85 -0.05 -4.00
CA ALA A 53 -12.10 -1.25 -4.81
C ALA A 53 -10.82 -1.69 -5.52
N GLU A 54 -10.06 -0.74 -6.09
CA GLU A 54 -8.80 -1.02 -6.75
C GLU A 54 -7.79 -1.60 -5.76
N ALA A 55 -7.72 -1.01 -4.55
CA ALA A 55 -6.83 -1.50 -3.50
C ALA A 55 -7.18 -2.94 -3.10
N LYS A 56 -8.46 -3.23 -2.93
CA LYS A 56 -8.93 -4.57 -2.57
C LYS A 56 -8.59 -5.60 -3.63
N ARG A 57 -8.63 -5.23 -4.91
CA ARG A 57 -8.30 -6.14 -6.01
C ARG A 57 -6.82 -6.55 -6.01
N LYS A 58 -5.96 -5.81 -5.33
CA LYS A 58 -4.54 -6.18 -5.22
C LYS A 58 -4.31 -7.45 -4.40
N ARG A 59 -5.31 -7.87 -3.62
CA ARG A 59 -5.21 -9.11 -2.85
C ARG A 59 -5.06 -10.34 -3.73
N VAL A 60 -5.74 -10.39 -4.88
CA VAL A 60 -5.69 -11.55 -5.77
C VAL A 60 -4.26 -11.83 -6.27
N PRO A 61 -3.56 -10.85 -6.89
CA PRO A 61 -2.17 -11.10 -7.27
C PRO A 61 -1.26 -11.36 -6.08
N ALA A 62 -1.56 -10.82 -4.89
CA ALA A 62 -0.79 -11.12 -3.69
C ALA A 62 -0.93 -12.58 -3.30
N GLU A 63 -2.14 -13.13 -3.34
CA GLU A 63 -2.39 -14.53 -3.03
C GLU A 63 -1.72 -15.47 -4.04
N GLU A 64 -1.75 -15.08 -5.32
CA GLU A 64 -1.06 -15.85 -6.37
C GLU A 64 0.45 -15.85 -6.16
N ALA A 65 1.02 -14.69 -5.86
CA ALA A 65 2.45 -14.57 -5.59
C ALA A 65 2.85 -15.41 -4.39
N ALA A 66 2.02 -15.42 -3.34
CA ALA A 66 2.27 -16.23 -2.15
C ALA A 66 2.40 -17.72 -2.49
N ARG A 67 1.50 -18.22 -3.36
CA ARG A 67 1.55 -19.63 -3.79
C ARG A 67 2.76 -19.89 -4.67
N MET A 68 2.99 -19.04 -5.66
CA MET A 68 4.06 -19.25 -6.64
C MET A 68 5.44 -19.10 -6.05
N ARG A 69 5.62 -18.14 -5.14
CA ARG A 69 6.90 -17.87 -4.49
C ARG A 69 7.08 -18.62 -3.19
N LYS A 70 6.07 -19.39 -2.78
CA LYS A 70 6.08 -20.19 -1.55
C LYS A 70 6.38 -19.35 -0.31
N TRP A 71 5.68 -18.23 -0.19
CA TRP A 71 5.75 -17.43 1.04
C TRP A 71 5.19 -18.24 2.20
N LYS A 72 5.84 -18.18 3.33
CA LYS A 72 5.37 -18.85 4.53
C LYS A 72 4.05 -18.25 5.01
N SER A 73 3.97 -16.92 4.96
CA SER A 73 2.77 -16.17 5.29
C SER A 73 2.86 -14.78 4.68
N PHE A 74 1.74 -14.07 4.66
CA PHE A 74 1.77 -12.66 4.28
C PHE A 74 0.62 -11.91 4.93
N ALA A 75 0.83 -10.61 5.15
CA ALA A 75 -0.21 -9.71 5.61
C ALA A 75 -0.49 -8.71 4.49
N PHE A 76 -1.77 -8.51 4.20
CA PHE A 76 -2.21 -7.52 3.22
C PHE A 76 -3.02 -6.45 3.94
N GLU A 77 -2.57 -5.21 3.84
CA GLU A 77 -3.16 -4.09 4.57
C GLU A 77 -3.47 -2.95 3.63
N ILE A 78 -4.56 -2.24 3.90
CA ILE A 78 -4.99 -1.06 3.14
C ILE A 78 -5.22 0.07 4.12
N ALA A 79 -4.77 1.27 3.77
CA ALA A 79 -5.01 2.47 4.56
C ALA A 79 -5.44 3.60 3.65
N GLU A 80 -6.30 4.47 4.16
CA GLU A 80 -6.75 5.64 3.43
C GLU A 80 -5.63 6.69 3.39
N LEU A 81 -5.47 7.33 2.23
CA LEU A 81 -4.52 8.42 2.06
C LEU A 81 -5.25 9.74 2.35
N VAL A 82 -4.69 10.53 3.23
CA VAL A 82 -5.22 11.85 3.56
C VAL A 82 -4.17 12.91 3.26
N GLU A 83 -4.62 14.12 2.93
CA GLU A 83 -3.68 15.20 2.66
C GLU A 83 -2.87 15.51 3.91
N THR A 84 -1.55 15.54 3.74
CA THR A 84 -0.63 15.83 4.83
C THR A 84 -0.78 17.30 5.23
N PRO A 85 -0.97 17.59 6.51
CA PRO A 85 -1.04 18.99 6.97
C PRO A 85 0.21 19.77 6.62
N ALA A 86 0.02 21.04 6.28
CA ALA A 86 1.11 21.95 5.94
C ALA A 86 1.94 22.31 7.18
#